data_43efee4c3bad39ad328b0b71626ef7ca
#
_entry.id   43efee4c3bad39ad328b0b71626ef7ca
#
_cell.length_a   1.000
_cell.length_b   1.000
_cell.length_c   1.000
_cell.angle_alpha   90.00
_cell.angle_beta   90.00
_cell.angle_gamma   90.00
#
_symmetry.space_group_name_H-M   'P 1'
#
loop_
_entity.id
_entity.type
_entity.pdbx_description
1 polymer ?
#
loop_
_entity_poly.entity_id
_entity_poly.type
_entity_poly.pdbx_seq_one_letter_code
_entity_poly.pdbx_strand_id
1 'polypeptide(L)' 'MSKIITLAYDPIWTPLTWAKEYCPSYITNDIHQDGYNTYDNSKIDYFFSDEEDAFKFALRWGNERI' A
#
# COMPACT_ATOMS: atom_id res chain seq x y z
N MET A 1 0.91 -5.04 15.23
CA MET A 1 0.46 -4.24 14.10
C MET A 1 0.99 -4.80 12.80
N SER A 2 0.28 -4.56 11.73
CA SER A 2 0.66 -5.09 10.43
C SER A 2 1.73 -4.23 9.77
N LYS A 3 2.66 -4.89 9.10
CA LYS A 3 3.65 -4.21 8.26
C LYS A 3 3.18 -4.15 6.82
N ILE A 4 1.94 -4.55 6.56
CA ILE A 4 1.34 -4.56 5.24
C ILE A 4 0.18 -3.59 5.23
N ILE A 5 0.21 -2.65 4.30
CA ILE A 5 -0.86 -1.67 4.13
C ILE A 5 -1.48 -1.90 2.76
N THR A 6 -2.79 -2.09 2.73
CA THR A 6 -3.52 -2.35 1.48
C THR A 6 -4.30 -1.11 1.09
N LEU A 7 -4.11 -0.68 -0.14
CA LEU A 7 -4.83 0.47 -0.70
C LEU A 7 -5.46 0.09 -2.03
N ALA A 8 -6.42 0.87 -2.46
CA ALA A 8 -7.00 0.72 -3.79
C ALA A 8 -5.94 1.00 -4.85
N TYR A 9 -6.08 0.35 -5.99
CA TYR A 9 -5.16 0.55 -7.10
C TYR A 9 -5.16 2.02 -7.54
N ASP A 10 -3.96 2.54 -7.72
CA ASP A 10 -3.76 3.92 -8.17
C ASP A 10 -2.83 3.89 -9.38
N PRO A 11 -3.34 4.21 -10.58
CA PRO A 11 -2.51 4.17 -11.79
C PRO A 11 -1.42 5.23 -11.80
N ILE A 12 -1.54 6.26 -10.98
CA ILE A 12 -0.51 7.30 -10.89
C ILE A 12 0.60 6.92 -9.93
N TRP A 13 0.32 5.95 -9.03
CA TRP A 13 1.28 5.46 -8.06
C TRP A 13 1.75 6.53 -7.06
N THR A 14 0.85 7.45 -6.72
CA THR A 14 1.17 8.50 -5.77
C THR A 14 1.56 7.94 -4.39
N PRO A 15 0.82 6.97 -3.81
CA PRO A 15 1.24 6.40 -2.54
C PRO A 15 2.60 5.73 -2.60
N LEU A 16 2.90 5.04 -3.69
CA LEU A 16 4.18 4.38 -3.86
C LEU A 16 5.33 5.38 -3.87
N THR A 17 5.17 6.47 -4.60
CA THR A 17 6.18 7.51 -4.65
C THR A 17 6.42 8.12 -3.27
N TRP A 18 5.33 8.39 -2.56
CA TRP A 18 5.42 8.92 -1.21
C TRP A 18 6.14 7.95 -0.27
N ALA A 19 5.82 6.66 -0.38
CA ALA A 19 6.45 5.64 0.47
C ALA A 19 7.95 5.56 0.22
N LYS A 20 8.36 5.62 -1.03
CA LYS A 20 9.79 5.58 -1.36
C LYS A 20 10.54 6.78 -0.81
N GLU A 21 9.86 7.90 -0.68
CA GLU A 21 10.49 9.12 -0.22
C GLU A 21 10.50 9.25 1.30
N TYR A 22 9.39 8.88 1.94
CA TYR A 22 9.20 9.12 3.38
C TYR A 22 9.25 7.87 4.24
N CYS A 23 9.20 6.70 3.65
CA CYS A 23 9.22 5.43 4.38
C CYS A 23 10.39 4.60 3.92
N PRO A 24 11.58 4.81 4.49
CA PRO A 24 12.78 4.11 4.03
C PRO A 24 12.73 2.59 4.22
N SER A 25 11.85 2.09 5.07
CA SER A 25 11.72 0.66 5.25
C SER A 25 10.78 0.00 4.24
N TYR A 26 10.26 0.75 3.29
CA TYR A 26 9.45 0.18 2.22
C TYR A 26 10.26 -0.88 1.46
N ILE A 27 9.65 -2.06 1.28
CA ILE A 27 10.32 -3.19 0.63
C ILE A 27 9.83 -3.37 -0.79
N THR A 28 8.54 -3.63 -0.93
CA THR A 28 7.95 -3.94 -2.23
C THR A 28 6.44 -3.74 -2.17
N ASN A 29 5.80 -3.95 -3.30
CA ASN A 29 4.35 -3.90 -3.38
C ASN A 29 3.87 -5.06 -4.24
N ASP A 30 2.62 -5.45 -4.02
CA ASP A 30 1.99 -6.54 -4.75
C ASP A 30 0.61 -6.10 -5.16
N ILE A 31 0.26 -6.36 -6.41
CA ILE A 31 -1.07 -6.02 -6.94
C ILE A 31 -1.91 -7.29 -6.96
N HIS A 32 -3.10 -7.22 -6.39
CA HIS A 32 -4.03 -8.33 -6.51
C HIS A 32 -5.42 -7.82 -6.86
N GLN A 33 -6.15 -8.63 -7.56
CA GLN A 33 -7.50 -8.31 -8.02
C GLN A 33 -8.50 -9.24 -7.35
N ASP A 34 -9.60 -8.66 -6.91
CA ASP A 34 -10.72 -9.42 -6.42
C ASP A 34 -11.74 -9.53 -7.55
N GLY A 35 -11.97 -10.76 -8.05
CA GLY A 35 -12.95 -11.00 -9.08
C GLY A 35 -12.39 -10.86 -10.48
N TYR A 36 -13.29 -10.62 -11.42
CA TYR A 36 -12.97 -10.69 -12.83
C TYR A 36 -12.47 -9.36 -13.37
N ASN A 37 -11.18 -9.27 -13.62
CA ASN A 37 -10.60 -8.28 -14.52
C ASN A 37 -11.14 -6.87 -14.46
N THR A 38 -11.44 -6.37 -13.29
CA THR A 38 -11.86 -4.99 -13.19
C THR A 38 -10.79 -4.22 -12.43
N TYR A 39 -10.25 -3.21 -13.06
CA TYR A 39 -9.28 -2.35 -12.41
C TYR A 39 -9.85 -1.70 -11.16
N ASP A 40 -11.18 -1.52 -11.15
CA ASP A 40 -11.86 -0.89 -10.03
C ASP A 40 -11.78 -1.70 -8.75
N ASN A 41 -11.58 -3.02 -8.87
CA ASN A 41 -11.50 -3.90 -7.73
C ASN A 41 -10.08 -4.32 -7.38
N SER A 42 -9.09 -3.76 -8.05
CA SER A 42 -7.70 -4.08 -7.76
C SER A 42 -7.25 -3.42 -6.48
N LYS A 43 -6.39 -4.11 -5.76
CA LYS A 43 -5.79 -3.61 -4.53
C LYS A 43 -4.28 -3.75 -4.62
N ILE A 44 -3.59 -2.90 -3.89
CA ILE A 44 -2.14 -2.98 -3.81
C ILE A 44 -1.75 -3.14 -2.36
N ASP A 45 -0.96 -4.17 -2.07
CA ASP A 45 -0.38 -4.38 -0.76
C ASP A 45 1.02 -3.78 -0.75
N TYR A 46 1.25 -2.84 0.16
CA TYR A 46 2.56 -2.22 0.33
C TYR A 46 3.23 -2.85 1.55
N PHE A 47 4.45 -3.33 1.38
CA PHE A 47 5.18 -4.07 2.41
C PHE A 47 6.30 -3.23 2.99
N PHE A 48 6.37 -3.19 4.31
CA PHE A 48 7.37 -2.43 5.04
C PHE A 48 8.10 -3.35 6.00
N SER A 49 9.38 -3.10 6.24
CA SER A 49 10.13 -3.87 7.24
C SER A 49 9.93 -3.32 8.65
N ASP A 50 9.48 -2.07 8.77
CA ASP A 50 9.28 -1.39 10.05
C ASP A 50 7.81 -1.02 10.18
N GLU A 51 7.17 -1.46 11.26
CA GLU A 51 5.76 -1.15 11.44
C GLU A 51 5.50 0.33 11.74
N GLU A 52 6.50 1.08 12.19
CA GLU A 52 6.34 2.52 12.33
C GLU A 52 6.13 3.21 10.99
N ASP A 53 6.88 2.78 9.98
CA ASP A 53 6.70 3.30 8.63
C ASP A 53 5.36 2.86 8.04
N ALA A 54 4.96 1.63 8.30
CA ALA A 54 3.66 1.14 7.86
C ALA A 54 2.55 1.96 8.49
N PHE A 55 2.67 2.25 9.78
CA PHE A 55 1.69 3.06 10.49
C PHE A 55 1.63 4.49 9.93
N LYS A 56 2.79 5.09 9.68
CA LYS A 56 2.87 6.41 9.08
C LYS A 56 2.20 6.44 7.71
N PHE A 57 2.45 5.42 6.91
CA PHE A 57 1.84 5.29 5.60
C PHE A 57 0.32 5.16 5.72
N ALA A 58 -0.15 4.37 6.66
CA ALA A 58 -1.58 4.19 6.89
C ALA A 58 -2.24 5.49 7.34
N LEU A 59 -1.57 6.27 8.15
CA LEU A 59 -2.10 7.57 8.58
C LEU A 59 -2.25 8.53 7.42
N ARG A 60 -1.35 8.44 6.46
CA ARG A 60 -1.38 9.34 5.31
C ARG A 60 -2.40 8.90 4.26
N TRP A 61 -2.48 7.61 4.00
CA TRP A 61 -3.26 7.09 2.86
C TRP A 61 -4.43 6.21 3.27
N GLY A 62 -4.42 5.69 4.48
CA GLY A 62 -5.42 4.76 4.94
C GLY A 62 -4.99 3.32 4.76
N ASN A 63 -5.82 2.41 5.21
CA ASN A 63 -5.57 0.99 5.10
C ASN A 63 -6.91 0.30 4.90
N GLU A 64 -7.13 -0.27 3.73
CA GLU A 64 -8.39 -0.93 3.40
C GLU A 64 -8.49 -2.35 3.95
N ARG A 65 -7.37 -2.89 4.40
CA ARG A 65 -7.36 -4.19 5.04
C ARG A 65 -7.69 -4.03 6.52
N ILE A 66 -8.71 -4.68 6.96
CA ILE A 66 -9.15 -4.61 8.36
C ILE A 66 -8.83 -5.90 9.08
#